data_30ddbbcb70194f5ecb589a52e79bcf72
#
_entry.id   30ddbbcb70194f5ecb589a52e79bcf72
#
_cell.length_a   1.000
_cell.length_b   1.000
_cell.length_c   1.000
_cell.angle_alpha   90.00
_cell.angle_beta   90.00
_cell.angle_gamma   90.00
#
_symmetry.space_group_name_H-M   'P 1'
#
loop_
_entity.id
_entity.type
_entity.pdbx_description
1 polymer ?
#
loop_
_entity_poly.entity_id
_entity_poly.type
_entity_poly.pdbx_seq_one_letter_code
_entity_poly.pdbx_strand_id
1 'polypeptide(L)'
;MEPEILELENFLPYRLYRLADAVSREFSKIYRDRHDLTRPEWRTLSGLGQHGTMTATALGEQSAMHKTKVSRAVAELERRRWLTRTP
;
A
#
# COMPACT_ATOMS: atom_id res chain seq x y z
N MET A 1 15.92 -30.60 20.93
CA MET A 1 15.38 -29.78 19.85
C MET A 1 16.49 -29.19 19.00
N GLU A 2 16.31 -29.21 17.73
CA GLU A 2 17.33 -28.74 16.81
C GLU A 2 17.31 -27.22 16.71
N PRO A 3 18.42 -26.53 17.07
CA PRO A 3 18.50 -25.08 16.87
C PRO A 3 18.23 -24.67 15.43
N GLU A 4 18.61 -25.51 14.48
CA GLU A 4 18.42 -25.27 13.07
C GLU A 4 16.95 -25.12 12.68
N ILE A 5 16.07 -25.92 13.29
CA ILE A 5 14.64 -25.83 13.03
C ILE A 5 14.07 -24.51 13.51
N LEU A 6 14.50 -24.06 14.70
CA LEU A 6 14.11 -22.77 15.24
C LEU A 6 14.61 -21.63 14.36
N GLU A 7 15.83 -21.75 13.90
CA GLU A 7 16.41 -20.73 13.01
C GLU A 7 15.63 -20.65 11.70
N LEU A 8 15.20 -21.78 11.15
CA LEU A 8 14.40 -21.80 9.93
C LEU A 8 13.05 -21.11 10.12
N GLU A 9 12.38 -21.39 11.24
CA GLU A 9 11.09 -20.77 11.53
C GLU A 9 11.19 -19.26 11.67
N ASN A 10 12.29 -18.76 12.23
CA ASN A 10 12.54 -17.32 12.35
C ASN A 10 13.11 -16.75 11.07
N PHE A 11 13.89 -17.51 10.35
CA PHE A 11 14.63 -17.06 9.18
C PHE A 11 13.72 -16.84 7.97
N LEU A 12 12.83 -17.78 7.69
CA LEU A 12 11.95 -17.66 6.51
C LEU A 12 10.99 -16.48 6.59
N PRO A 13 10.22 -16.30 7.67
CA PRO A 13 9.36 -15.13 7.78
C PRO A 13 10.15 -13.82 7.70
N TYR A 14 11.31 -13.77 8.30
CA TYR A 14 12.15 -12.58 8.28
C TYR A 14 12.65 -12.28 6.87
N ARG A 15 13.09 -13.29 6.13
CA ARG A 15 13.55 -13.11 4.76
C ARG A 15 12.42 -12.70 3.82
N LEU A 16 11.25 -13.28 4.00
CA LEU A 16 10.08 -12.89 3.22
C LEU A 16 9.71 -11.44 3.49
N TYR A 17 9.76 -11.03 4.76
CA TYR A 17 9.51 -9.65 5.13
C TYR A 17 10.53 -8.71 4.46
N ARG A 18 11.80 -9.03 4.53
CA ARG A 18 12.85 -8.21 3.92
C ARG A 18 12.72 -8.14 2.42
N LEU A 19 12.40 -9.25 1.77
CA LEU A 19 12.19 -9.27 0.33
C LEU A 19 10.99 -8.41 -0.06
N ALA A 20 9.88 -8.56 0.65
CA ALA A 20 8.69 -7.76 0.40
C ALA A 20 8.98 -6.26 0.58
N ASP A 21 9.74 -5.90 1.62
CA ASP A 21 10.12 -4.53 1.87
C ASP A 21 11.03 -3.98 0.77
N ALA A 22 12.00 -4.77 0.32
CA ALA A 22 12.90 -4.38 -0.76
C ALA A 22 12.12 -4.16 -2.07
N VAL A 23 11.23 -5.08 -2.42
CA VAL A 23 10.38 -4.95 -3.60
C VAL A 23 9.50 -3.71 -3.50
N SER A 24 8.91 -3.49 -2.34
CA SER A 24 8.05 -2.32 -2.09
C SER A 24 8.83 -1.02 -2.26
N ARG A 25 10.08 -0.97 -1.79
CA ARG A 25 10.94 0.22 -1.95
C ARG A 25 11.26 0.50 -3.41
N GLU A 26 11.57 -0.54 -4.18
CA GLU A 26 11.85 -0.37 -5.61
C GLU A 26 10.62 0.13 -6.36
N PHE A 27 9.44 -0.42 -6.06
CA PHE A 27 8.20 0.07 -6.63
C PHE A 27 7.91 1.51 -6.24
N SER A 28 8.24 1.90 -4.99
CA SER A 28 7.97 3.27 -4.54
C SER A 28 8.78 4.30 -5.33
N LYS A 29 9.98 3.95 -5.75
CA LYS A 29 10.77 4.83 -6.62
C LYS A 29 10.04 5.12 -7.93
N ILE A 30 9.39 4.11 -8.49
CA ILE A 30 8.67 4.26 -9.76
C ILE A 30 7.51 5.24 -9.62
N TYR A 31 6.61 5.02 -8.67
CA TYR A 31 5.44 5.88 -8.56
C TYR A 31 5.77 7.26 -7.97
N ARG A 32 6.83 7.39 -7.15
CA ARG A 32 7.28 8.69 -6.66
C ARG A 32 7.96 9.51 -7.75
N ASP A 33 8.87 8.88 -8.48
CA ASP A 33 9.68 9.59 -9.47
C ASP A 33 8.88 9.94 -10.73
N ARG A 34 7.99 9.04 -11.16
CA ARG A 34 7.22 9.24 -12.39
C ARG A 34 5.92 9.99 -12.17
N HIS A 35 5.28 9.80 -11.02
CA HIS A 35 3.91 10.29 -10.80
C HIS A 35 3.77 11.16 -9.56
N ASP A 36 4.85 11.35 -8.81
CA ASP A 36 4.85 12.13 -7.57
C ASP A 36 3.77 11.66 -6.60
N LEU A 37 3.72 10.36 -6.40
CA LEU A 37 2.74 9.72 -5.51
C LEU A 37 3.43 9.16 -4.28
N THR A 38 2.78 9.31 -3.13
CA THR A 38 3.17 8.62 -1.91
C THR A 38 2.63 7.19 -1.94
N ARG A 39 3.14 6.32 -1.03
CA ARG A 39 2.64 4.95 -0.94
C ARG A 39 1.13 4.88 -0.66
N PRO A 40 0.58 5.65 0.31
CA PRO A 40 -0.88 5.64 0.53
C PRO A 40 -1.66 6.09 -0.70
N GLU A 41 -1.17 7.10 -1.43
CA GLU A 41 -1.82 7.58 -2.64
C GLU A 41 -1.80 6.51 -3.73
N TRP A 42 -0.65 5.86 -3.93
CA TRP A 42 -0.53 4.78 -4.89
C TRP A 42 -1.47 3.61 -4.56
N ARG A 43 -1.52 3.21 -3.28
CA ARG A 43 -2.41 2.12 -2.84
C ARG A 43 -3.87 2.47 -3.05
N THR A 44 -4.25 3.72 -2.81
CA THR A 44 -5.61 4.20 -3.03
C THR A 44 -5.98 4.13 -4.50
N LEU A 45 -5.13 4.65 -5.37
CA LEU A 45 -5.37 4.61 -6.81
C LEU A 45 -5.42 3.17 -7.34
N SER A 46 -4.50 2.33 -6.89
CA SER A 46 -4.47 0.92 -7.29
C SER A 46 -5.74 0.19 -6.87
N GLY A 47 -6.19 0.42 -5.65
CA GLY A 47 -7.43 -0.18 -5.15
C GLY A 47 -8.64 0.24 -5.97
N LEU A 48 -8.76 1.53 -6.25
CA LEU A 48 -9.85 2.05 -7.06
C LEU A 48 -9.78 1.56 -8.50
N GLY A 49 -8.58 1.50 -9.07
CA GLY A 49 -8.39 0.99 -10.43
C GLY A 49 -8.75 -0.48 -10.55
N GLN A 50 -8.49 -1.26 -9.51
CA GLN A 50 -8.79 -2.70 -9.50
C GLN A 50 -10.25 -3.00 -9.19
N HIS A 51 -10.86 -2.28 -8.27
CA HIS A 51 -12.19 -2.58 -7.74
C HIS A 51 -13.28 -1.59 -8.15
N GLY A 52 -12.91 -0.50 -8.81
CA GLY A 52 -13.87 0.54 -9.20
C GLY A 52 -14.25 1.43 -8.02
N THR A 53 -15.50 1.81 -7.96
CA THR A 53 -15.98 2.70 -6.90
C THR A 53 -15.94 2.00 -5.54
N MET A 54 -15.33 2.66 -4.54
CA MET A 54 -15.19 2.10 -3.19
C MET A 54 -15.43 3.20 -2.15
N THR A 55 -15.90 2.78 -0.97
CA THR A 55 -15.96 3.68 0.18
C THR A 55 -14.56 3.83 0.79
N ALA A 56 -14.34 4.90 1.56
CA ALA A 56 -13.08 5.09 2.26
C ALA A 56 -12.82 3.95 3.26
N THR A 57 -13.86 3.44 3.89
CA THR A 57 -13.75 2.30 4.81
C THR A 57 -13.25 1.05 4.07
N ALA A 58 -13.86 0.75 2.93
CA ALA A 58 -13.46 -0.40 2.12
C ALA A 58 -12.02 -0.25 1.62
N LEU A 59 -11.61 0.94 1.22
CA LEU A 59 -10.23 1.21 0.82
C LEU A 59 -9.24 0.92 1.94
N GLY A 60 -9.56 1.38 3.16
CA GLY A 60 -8.71 1.14 4.32
C GLY A 60 -8.57 -0.34 4.63
N GLU A 61 -9.66 -1.08 4.59
CA GLU A 61 -9.66 -2.52 4.86
C GLU A 61 -8.89 -3.28 3.78
N GLN A 62 -9.17 -3.00 2.53
CA GLN A 62 -8.54 -3.68 1.40
C GLN A 62 -7.03 -3.41 1.35
N SER A 63 -6.60 -2.21 1.67
CA SER A 63 -5.20 -1.80 1.60
C SER A 63 -4.45 -1.95 2.92
N ALA A 64 -5.12 -2.39 3.98
CA ALA A 64 -4.56 -2.48 5.34
C ALA A 64 -3.95 -1.14 5.78
N MET A 65 -4.62 -0.04 5.47
CA MET A 65 -4.16 1.30 5.81
C MET A 65 -5.02 1.92 6.91
N HIS A 66 -4.37 2.72 7.75
CA HIS A 66 -5.08 3.45 8.78
C HIS A 66 -6.00 4.50 8.15
N LYS A 67 -7.14 4.74 8.79
CA LYS A 67 -8.17 5.67 8.32
C LYS A 67 -7.60 7.06 7.98
N THR A 68 -6.69 7.57 8.81
CA THR A 68 -6.08 8.89 8.58
C THR A 68 -5.27 8.92 7.29
N LYS A 69 -4.52 7.85 7.00
CA LYS A 69 -3.74 7.77 5.78
C LYS A 69 -4.63 7.69 4.54
N VAL A 70 -5.72 6.95 4.63
CA VAL A 70 -6.71 6.88 3.54
C VAL A 70 -7.32 8.24 3.29
N SER A 71 -7.76 8.93 4.34
CA SER A 71 -8.39 10.25 4.22
C SER A 71 -7.45 11.27 3.58
N ARG A 72 -6.19 11.28 3.99
CA ARG A 72 -5.20 12.20 3.42
C ARG A 72 -4.91 11.88 1.96
N ALA A 73 -4.76 10.60 1.64
CA ALA A 73 -4.51 10.17 0.26
C ALA A 73 -5.67 10.54 -0.65
N VAL A 74 -6.90 10.26 -0.21
CA VAL A 74 -8.10 10.60 -0.98
C VAL A 74 -8.20 12.11 -1.21
N ALA A 75 -7.96 12.91 -0.17
CA ALA A 75 -8.02 14.37 -0.29
C ALA A 75 -7.00 14.89 -1.29
N GLU A 76 -5.77 14.39 -1.24
CA GLU A 76 -4.72 14.83 -2.16
C GLU A 76 -5.02 14.41 -3.59
N LEU A 77 -5.47 13.19 -3.80
CA LEU A 77 -5.80 12.70 -5.14
C LEU A 77 -7.01 13.43 -5.73
N GLU A 78 -7.97 13.76 -4.88
CA GLU A 78 -9.13 14.54 -5.29
C GLU A 78 -8.69 15.97 -5.68
N ARG A 79 -7.81 16.58 -4.91
CA ARG A 79 -7.25 17.89 -5.22
C ARG A 79 -6.53 17.89 -6.57
N ARG A 80 -5.83 16.80 -6.87
CA ARG A 80 -5.11 16.64 -8.15
C ARG A 80 -6.03 16.20 -9.28
N ARG A 81 -7.31 15.98 -9.00
CA ARG A 81 -8.32 15.53 -9.97
C ARG A 81 -8.05 14.15 -10.56
N TRP A 82 -7.38 13.29 -9.79
CA TRP A 82 -7.13 11.91 -10.18
C TRP A 82 -8.24 10.97 -9.72
N LEU A 83 -9.10 11.44 -8.81
CA LEU A 83 -10.28 10.71 -8.40
C LEU A 83 -11.41 11.70 -8.11
N THR A 84 -12.64 11.21 -8.12
CA THR A 84 -13.84 12.00 -7.80
C THR A 84 -14.66 11.25 -6.76
N ARG A 85 -15.43 12.00 -5.99
CA ARG A 85 -16.36 11.42 -5.04
C ARG A 85 -17.75 11.39 -5.68
N THR A 86 -18.43 10.25 -5.52
CA THR A 86 -19.84 10.14 -5.87
C THR A 86 -20.66 10.23 -4.60
N PRO A 87 -21.81 10.96 -4.64
CA PRO A 87 -22.70 11.06 -3.48
C PRO A 87 -23.26 9.72 -3.05
#